data_d26e4ebe09cf9de056c6190aad3a4a41
#
_entry.id   d26e4ebe09cf9de056c6190aad3a4a41
#
_cell.length_a   1.000
_cell.length_b   1.000
_cell.length_c   1.000
_cell.angle_alpha   90.00
_cell.angle_beta   90.00
_cell.angle_gamma   90.00
#
_symmetry.space_group_name_H-M   'P 1'
#
loop_
_entity.id
_entity.type
_entity.pdbx_description
1 polymer ?
#
loop_
_entity_poly.entity_id
_entity_poly.type
_entity_poly.pdbx_seq_one_letter_code
_entity_poly.pdbx_strand_id
1 'polypeptide(L)'
;MLDKATQSNTIMIEIFDPPMCCPSGLCGPSIDPALLDISEAILKMKNDFVGKVTIERYLLTQHGPKFLQNPQVLALLKSHGVEILPITTVNGEVLKQKAYPSYDELKSVIGEKMNAAN
;
A
#
# COMPACT_ATOMS: atom_id res chain seq x y z
N MET A 1 24.21 11.53 -6.52
CA MET A 1 23.67 12.09 -5.36
C MET A 1 22.55 13.03 -5.61
N LEU A 2 22.58 13.66 -6.71
CA LEU A 2 21.47 14.47 -7.11
C LEU A 2 20.21 13.64 -7.21
N ASP A 3 20.39 12.38 -7.52
CA ASP A 3 19.27 11.49 -7.67
C ASP A 3 18.44 11.39 -6.43
N LYS A 4 19.07 11.49 -5.30
CA LYS A 4 18.34 11.38 -4.07
C LYS A 4 17.35 12.47 -3.89
N ALA A 5 17.75 13.67 -4.21
CA ALA A 5 16.86 14.80 -4.09
C ALA A 5 15.65 14.62 -4.99
N THR A 6 15.87 14.12 -6.18
CA THR A 6 14.79 13.87 -7.11
C THR A 6 13.85 12.81 -6.59
N GLN A 7 14.41 11.75 -6.04
CA GLN A 7 13.62 10.64 -5.56
C GLN A 7 12.81 11.00 -4.35
N SER A 8 13.27 11.95 -3.57
CA SER A 8 12.56 12.31 -2.36
C SER A 8 11.18 12.88 -2.64
N ASN A 9 10.93 13.29 -3.88
CA ASN A 9 9.62 13.82 -4.23
C ASN A 9 8.60 12.75 -4.57
N THR A 10 9.05 11.50 -4.67
CA THR A 10 8.14 10.40 -4.97
C THR A 10 7.58 9.82 -3.68
N ILE A 11 6.26 9.67 -3.65
CA ILE A 11 5.59 9.10 -2.49
C ILE A 11 5.44 7.60 -2.70
N MET A 12 5.91 6.83 -1.73
CA MET A 12 5.85 5.38 -1.80
C MET A 12 4.66 4.86 -1.00
N ILE A 13 3.74 4.22 -1.69
CA ILE A 13 2.61 3.57 -1.06
C ILE A 13 2.82 2.07 -1.15
N GLU A 14 2.78 1.40 0.00
CA GLU A 14 2.96 -0.04 0.06
C GLU A 14 1.74 -0.66 0.70
N ILE A 15 1.21 -1.69 0.06
CA ILE A 15 0.04 -2.40 0.56
C ILE A 15 0.47 -3.83 0.89
N PHE A 16 0.32 -4.19 2.16
CA PHE A 16 0.72 -5.50 2.66
C PHE A 16 -0.54 -6.36 2.75
N ASP A 17 -0.72 -7.23 1.77
CA ASP A 17 -1.95 -8.02 1.63
C ASP A 17 -1.93 -9.28 2.49
N PRO A 18 -3.11 -9.75 2.92
CA PRO A 18 -3.19 -11.04 3.59
C PRO A 18 -2.92 -12.19 2.61
N PRO A 19 -2.70 -13.40 3.12
CA PRO A 19 -2.52 -14.55 2.22
C PRO A 19 -3.71 -14.70 1.29
N MET A 20 -3.43 -14.93 0.00
CA MET A 20 -4.46 -15.09 -1.02
C MET A 20 -4.06 -16.17 -1.99
N CYS A 21 -5.04 -16.67 -2.74
CA CYS A 21 -4.77 -17.75 -3.70
C CYS A 21 -3.92 -17.25 -4.88
N CYS A 22 -4.00 -15.95 -5.19
CA CYS A 22 -3.17 -15.38 -6.25
C CYS A 22 -2.85 -13.93 -5.90
N PRO A 23 -1.80 -13.37 -6.51
CA PRO A 23 -1.36 -12.03 -6.13
C PRO A 23 -2.40 -10.93 -6.29
N SER A 24 -3.28 -11.05 -7.28
CA SER A 24 -4.32 -10.06 -7.48
C SER A 24 -5.48 -10.23 -6.52
N GLY A 25 -5.64 -11.45 -5.99
CA GLY A 25 -6.79 -11.77 -5.16
C GLY A 25 -8.09 -11.89 -5.94
N LEU A 26 -7.99 -11.91 -7.27
CA LEU A 26 -9.18 -11.94 -8.12
C LEU A 26 -9.42 -13.30 -8.74
N CYS A 27 -8.76 -14.33 -8.24
CA CYS A 27 -9.00 -15.70 -8.72
C CYS A 27 -10.02 -16.37 -7.82
N GLY A 28 -10.62 -17.44 -8.35
CA GLY A 28 -11.57 -18.22 -7.57
C GLY A 28 -13.01 -17.91 -7.94
N PRO A 29 -13.94 -18.64 -7.34
CA PRO A 29 -15.36 -18.56 -7.72
C PRO A 29 -16.03 -17.26 -7.29
N SER A 30 -15.53 -16.62 -6.24
CA SER A 30 -16.11 -15.35 -5.81
C SER A 30 -15.01 -14.35 -5.59
N ILE A 31 -15.24 -13.13 -6.06
CA ILE A 31 -14.27 -12.05 -5.96
C ILE A 31 -14.73 -11.07 -4.90
N ASP A 32 -13.83 -10.75 -3.97
CA ASP A 32 -14.11 -9.79 -2.93
C ASP A 32 -14.20 -8.39 -3.55
N PRO A 33 -15.33 -7.69 -3.39
CA PRO A 33 -15.46 -6.34 -3.94
C PRO A 33 -14.37 -5.39 -3.45
N ALA A 34 -13.88 -5.58 -2.24
CA ALA A 34 -12.83 -4.72 -1.73
C ALA A 34 -11.55 -4.83 -2.55
N LEU A 35 -11.27 -6.03 -3.08
CA LEU A 35 -10.09 -6.24 -3.91
C LEU A 35 -10.24 -5.57 -5.26
N LEU A 36 -11.45 -5.57 -5.82
CA LEU A 36 -11.70 -4.84 -7.04
C LEU A 36 -11.54 -3.35 -6.82
N ASP A 37 -12.10 -2.86 -5.73
CA ASP A 37 -12.04 -1.43 -5.42
C ASP A 37 -10.61 -0.93 -5.26
N ILE A 38 -9.78 -1.68 -4.55
CA ILE A 38 -8.39 -1.25 -4.35
C ILE A 38 -7.62 -1.34 -5.67
N SER A 39 -7.90 -2.33 -6.49
CA SER A 39 -7.24 -2.44 -7.79
C SER A 39 -7.57 -1.24 -8.67
N GLU A 40 -8.83 -0.84 -8.69
CA GLU A 40 -9.24 0.33 -9.46
C GLU A 40 -8.64 1.61 -8.89
N ALA A 41 -8.61 1.72 -7.58
CA ALA A 41 -8.01 2.89 -6.94
C ALA A 41 -6.54 3.02 -7.30
N ILE A 42 -5.82 1.91 -7.31
CA ILE A 42 -4.41 1.92 -7.65
C ILE A 42 -4.20 2.39 -9.09
N LEU A 43 -5.00 1.87 -10.02
CA LEU A 43 -4.90 2.29 -11.41
C LEU A 43 -5.16 3.78 -11.56
N LYS A 44 -6.18 4.26 -10.87
CA LYS A 44 -6.54 5.67 -10.94
C LYS A 44 -5.43 6.54 -10.37
N MET A 45 -4.86 6.11 -9.25
CA MET A 45 -3.76 6.85 -8.65
C MET A 45 -2.55 6.91 -9.56
N LYS A 46 -2.23 5.81 -10.21
CA LYS A 46 -1.10 5.78 -11.11
C LYS A 46 -1.30 6.70 -12.31
N ASN A 47 -2.54 6.82 -12.77
CA ASN A 47 -2.86 7.71 -13.88
C ASN A 47 -2.87 9.16 -13.47
N ASP A 48 -3.47 9.45 -12.30
CA ASP A 48 -3.63 10.84 -11.85
C ASP A 48 -2.36 11.45 -11.32
N PHE A 49 -1.44 10.62 -10.82
CA PHE A 49 -0.22 11.09 -10.17
C PHE A 49 1.01 10.46 -10.80
N VAL A 50 1.04 10.44 -12.12
CA VAL A 50 2.16 9.88 -12.87
C VAL A 50 3.46 10.52 -12.44
N GLY A 51 4.45 9.68 -12.09
CA GLY A 51 5.77 10.17 -11.70
C GLY A 51 5.84 10.72 -10.29
N LYS A 52 4.73 10.77 -9.58
CA LYS A 52 4.70 11.32 -8.22
C LYS A 52 4.45 10.28 -7.16
N VAL A 53 3.92 9.13 -7.55
CA VAL A 53 3.52 8.07 -6.64
C VAL A 53 4.02 6.74 -7.15
N THR A 54 4.54 5.92 -6.24
CA THR A 54 4.86 4.53 -6.53
C THR A 54 4.01 3.68 -5.61
N ILE A 55 3.31 2.68 -6.16
CA ILE A 55 2.45 1.81 -5.38
C ILE A 55 2.88 0.37 -5.59
N GLU A 56 3.19 -0.32 -4.49
CA GLU A 56 3.59 -1.71 -4.51
C GLU A 56 2.66 -2.52 -3.61
N ARG A 57 2.39 -3.75 -4.02
CA ARG A 57 1.61 -4.67 -3.21
C ARG A 57 2.45 -5.89 -2.89
N TYR A 58 2.36 -6.34 -1.64
CA TYR A 58 3.14 -7.50 -1.18
C TYR A 58 2.20 -8.53 -0.60
N LEU A 59 2.43 -9.78 -0.97
CA LEU A 59 1.65 -10.90 -0.48
C LEU A 59 2.48 -11.63 0.58
N LEU A 60 1.89 -11.88 1.73
CA LEU A 60 2.64 -12.47 2.84
C LEU A 60 3.34 -13.78 2.44
N THR A 61 2.67 -14.60 1.65
CA THR A 61 3.22 -15.89 1.25
C THR A 61 4.34 -15.78 0.22
N GLN A 62 4.42 -14.66 -0.50
CA GLN A 62 5.41 -14.49 -1.55
C GLN A 62 6.45 -13.44 -1.22
N HIS A 63 6.08 -12.46 -0.42
CA HIS A 63 6.95 -11.33 -0.14
C HIS A 63 7.17 -11.17 1.36
N GLY A 64 7.31 -12.29 2.07
CA GLY A 64 7.51 -12.26 3.50
C GLY A 64 8.56 -11.28 3.99
N PRO A 65 9.76 -11.25 3.36
CA PRO A 65 10.79 -10.32 3.81
C PRO A 65 10.35 -8.86 3.82
N LYS A 66 9.48 -8.47 2.90
CA LYS A 66 9.00 -7.09 2.88
C LYS A 66 8.22 -6.74 4.14
N PHE A 67 7.47 -7.72 4.67
CA PHE A 67 6.72 -7.51 5.90
C PHE A 67 7.64 -7.34 7.10
N LEU A 68 8.80 -7.96 7.05
CA LEU A 68 9.76 -7.88 8.15
C LEU A 68 10.59 -6.61 8.11
N GLN A 69 10.69 -5.98 6.96
CA GLN A 69 11.53 -4.80 6.78
C GLN A 69 10.89 -3.54 7.34
N ASN A 70 9.58 -3.52 7.48
CA ASN A 70 8.89 -2.35 8.01
C ASN A 70 8.59 -2.59 9.49
N PRO A 71 9.22 -1.83 10.41
CA PRO A 71 9.03 -2.07 11.84
C PRO A 71 7.59 -1.92 12.30
N GLN A 72 6.85 -0.99 11.73
CA GLN A 72 5.46 -0.79 12.13
C GLN A 72 4.58 -1.95 11.70
N VAL A 73 4.77 -2.42 10.48
CA VAL A 73 4.03 -3.57 9.98
C VAL A 73 4.36 -4.81 10.80
N LEU A 74 5.65 -5.02 11.05
CA LEU A 74 6.07 -6.18 11.82
C LEU A 74 5.48 -6.16 13.23
N ALA A 75 5.48 -5.00 13.87
CA ALA A 75 4.93 -4.86 15.21
C ALA A 75 3.44 -5.18 15.23
N LEU A 76 2.70 -4.72 14.24
CA LEU A 76 1.28 -4.99 14.16
C LEU A 76 1.02 -6.47 13.94
N LEU A 77 1.81 -7.11 13.08
CA LEU A 77 1.67 -8.54 12.84
C LEU A 77 1.95 -9.35 14.10
N LYS A 78 2.96 -8.97 14.86
CA LYS A 78 3.30 -9.67 16.09
C LYS A 78 2.21 -9.51 17.14
N SER A 79 1.59 -8.35 17.18
CA SER A 79 0.57 -8.06 18.19
C SER A 79 -0.79 -8.64 17.84
N HIS A 80 -1.15 -8.63 16.56
CA HIS A 80 -2.51 -8.96 16.14
C HIS A 80 -2.61 -10.13 15.18
N GLY A 81 -1.49 -10.63 14.67
CA GLY A 81 -1.49 -11.71 13.70
C GLY A 81 -1.95 -11.24 12.32
N VAL A 82 -2.20 -12.21 11.44
CA VAL A 82 -2.56 -11.88 10.06
C VAL A 82 -3.92 -11.23 9.93
N GLU A 83 -4.70 -11.24 11.00
CA GLU A 83 -6.02 -10.60 10.98
C GLU A 83 -5.92 -9.09 10.84
N ILE A 84 -4.76 -8.51 11.13
CA ILE A 84 -4.56 -7.07 10.99
C ILE A 84 -4.41 -6.65 9.53
N LEU A 85 -4.14 -7.60 8.65
CA LEU A 85 -3.96 -7.31 7.23
C LEU A 85 -5.29 -7.08 6.54
N PRO A 86 -5.36 -6.29 5.50
CA PRO A 86 -4.24 -5.61 4.86
C PRO A 86 -3.79 -4.37 5.62
N ILE A 87 -2.51 -4.03 5.46
CA ILE A 87 -1.95 -2.81 6.02
C ILE A 87 -1.42 -1.97 4.87
N THR A 88 -1.76 -0.69 4.86
CA THR A 88 -1.25 0.24 3.87
C THR A 88 -0.34 1.24 4.55
N THR A 89 0.84 1.42 3.98
CA THR A 89 1.79 2.41 4.49
C THR A 89 2.06 3.46 3.42
N VAL A 90 2.36 4.66 3.88
CA VAL A 90 2.76 5.76 3.01
C VAL A 90 4.10 6.25 3.52
N ASN A 91 5.12 6.12 2.68
CA ASN A 91 6.50 6.42 3.06
C ASN A 91 6.91 5.70 4.33
N GLY A 92 6.43 4.47 4.49
CA GLY A 92 6.79 3.63 5.62
C GLY A 92 5.90 3.75 6.84
N GLU A 93 5.00 4.73 6.87
CA GLU A 93 4.11 4.93 8.02
C GLU A 93 2.74 4.34 7.75
N VAL A 94 2.19 3.66 8.74
CA VAL A 94 0.89 3.02 8.58
C VAL A 94 -0.21 4.05 8.39
N LEU A 95 -0.93 3.93 7.27
CA LEU A 95 -2.08 4.77 6.98
C LEU A 95 -3.38 4.10 7.43
N LYS A 96 -3.51 2.82 7.14
CA LYS A 96 -4.74 2.10 7.42
C LYS A 96 -4.42 0.62 7.63
N GLN A 97 -5.24 -0.02 8.44
CA GLN A 97 -5.07 -1.44 8.74
C GLN A 97 -6.44 -2.11 8.78
N LYS A 98 -6.47 -3.41 8.51
CA LYS A 98 -7.66 -4.26 8.51
C LYS A 98 -8.63 -3.96 7.38
N ALA A 99 -8.32 -3.00 6.52
CA ALA A 99 -9.16 -2.66 5.37
C ALA A 99 -8.31 -1.87 4.38
N TYR A 100 -8.72 -1.91 3.12
CA TYR A 100 -8.03 -1.16 2.10
C TYR A 100 -8.50 0.29 2.11
N PRO A 101 -7.59 1.23 1.82
CA PRO A 101 -8.00 2.62 1.71
C PRO A 101 -8.76 2.87 0.40
N SER A 102 -9.64 3.85 0.42
CA SER A 102 -10.32 4.26 -0.81
C SER A 102 -9.41 5.18 -1.61
N TYR A 103 -9.81 5.43 -2.86
CA TYR A 103 -9.09 6.38 -3.69
C TYR A 103 -9.03 7.76 -3.00
N ASP A 104 -10.14 8.18 -2.42
CA ASP A 104 -10.19 9.48 -1.75
C ASP A 104 -9.24 9.55 -0.57
N GLU A 105 -9.13 8.48 0.19
CA GLU A 105 -8.20 8.44 1.31
C GLU A 105 -6.75 8.54 0.82
N LEU A 106 -6.43 7.82 -0.24
CA LEU A 106 -5.09 7.87 -0.81
C LEU A 106 -4.79 9.25 -1.38
N LYS A 107 -5.74 9.82 -2.10
CA LYS A 107 -5.56 11.14 -2.70
C LYS A 107 -5.33 12.19 -1.62
N SER A 108 -6.06 12.08 -0.54
CA SER A 108 -5.95 13.04 0.56
C SER A 108 -4.57 12.98 1.21
N VAL A 109 -4.06 11.79 1.48
CA VAL A 109 -2.76 11.67 2.12
C VAL A 109 -1.64 12.07 1.17
N ILE A 110 -1.80 11.81 -0.12
CA ILE A 110 -0.80 12.23 -1.10
C ILE A 110 -0.74 13.75 -1.17
N GLY A 111 -1.91 14.39 -1.14
CA GLY A 111 -1.95 15.85 -1.13
C GLY A 111 -1.24 16.43 0.08
N GLU A 112 -1.44 15.83 1.24
CA GLU A 112 -0.77 16.28 2.45
C GLU A 112 0.73 16.10 2.36
N LYS A 113 1.18 14.95 1.83
CA LYS A 113 2.61 14.69 1.73
C LYS A 113 3.27 15.61 0.71
N MET A 114 2.58 15.91 -0.38
CA MET A 114 3.13 16.81 -1.38
C MET A 114 3.24 18.23 -0.84
N ASN A 115 2.25 18.65 -0.06
CA ASN A 115 2.31 19.97 0.57
C ASN A 115 3.41 20.04 1.61
N ALA A 116 3.59 18.96 2.37
CA ALA A 116 4.63 18.94 3.39
C ALA A 116 6.01 18.97 2.78
N ALA A 117 6.16 18.44 1.57
CA ALA A 117 7.45 18.41 0.91
C ALA A 117 7.87 19.79 0.38
N ASN A 118 6.93 20.68 0.28
CA ASN A 118 7.24 22.03 -0.13
C ASN A 118 7.68 22.89 1.04
#